data_0a9b3f50b69780c5925ff33d04d89447
#
_entry.id   0a9b3f50b69780c5925ff33d04d89447
#
_cell.length_a   1.000
_cell.length_b   1.000
_cell.length_c   1.000
_cell.angle_alpha   90.00
_cell.angle_beta   90.00
_cell.angle_gamma   90.00
#
_symmetry.space_group_name_H-M   'P 1'
#
loop_
_entity.id
_entity.type
_entity.pdbx_description
1 polymer ?
#
loop_
_entity_poly.entity_id
_entity_poly.type
_entity_poly.pdbx_seq_one_letter_code
_entity_poly.pdbx_strand_id
1 'polypeptide(L)'
;MKKRIIILGGVVLAVVVLWSAAWLVLSGVVRQQIALQAEADGLTSPQLTCGTLTIGGFPFRFDADCSSARIVSGDAVIELPGLRASVLVYAPTHLLASALGPMQVTDTFTGSRNQLAWSALAASIRLADWRIARASISGENLVWSDTLLGSSTIAQTPLAELHLFDIPEQHDPTRQTAALAGYLRSSELAYPGLTLSDTNAELQLELTGLPDDVRNWGAPDMLPALQAANGQLNVVSIHGTDATSTLDASGALALDAQGQLEGQITITSTGVAERIGPLLEEPWRTLVLGAPGPDGSFANQLNFRDGAILSGLVPIAAIGPLF
;
A
#
# COMPACT_ATOMS: atom_id res chain seq x y z
N MET A 1 -41.93 0.96 44.68
CA MET A 1 -41.63 1.05 43.24
C MET A 1 -41.02 2.41 42.86
N LYS A 2 -41.56 3.57 43.26
CA LYS A 2 -41.04 4.92 42.87
C LYS A 2 -39.56 5.15 43.19
N LYS A 3 -39.07 4.78 44.40
CA LYS A 3 -37.65 4.95 44.78
C LYS A 3 -36.65 4.19 43.87
N ARG A 4 -37.00 2.96 43.43
CA ARG A 4 -36.15 2.16 42.53
C ARG A 4 -36.07 2.76 41.15
N ILE A 5 -37.13 3.36 40.63
CA ILE A 5 -37.16 4.06 39.34
C ILE A 5 -36.31 5.32 39.39
N ILE A 6 -36.38 6.09 40.50
CA ILE A 6 -35.55 7.30 40.68
C ILE A 6 -34.07 6.93 40.77
N ILE A 7 -33.73 5.87 41.50
CA ILE A 7 -32.33 5.39 41.59
C ILE A 7 -31.84 4.94 40.21
N LEU A 8 -32.64 4.15 39.46
CA LEU A 8 -32.27 3.72 38.11
C LEU A 8 -32.08 4.91 37.17
N GLY A 9 -32.99 5.89 37.20
CA GLY A 9 -32.86 7.12 36.42
C GLY A 9 -31.60 7.91 36.77
N GLY A 10 -31.25 8.01 38.06
CA GLY A 10 -30.02 8.64 38.52
C GLY A 10 -28.75 7.93 38.05
N VAL A 11 -28.74 6.59 38.07
CA VAL A 11 -27.62 5.78 37.57
C VAL A 11 -27.46 5.96 36.06
N VAL A 12 -28.55 5.90 35.30
CA VAL A 12 -28.48 6.12 33.84
C VAL A 12 -27.96 7.51 33.53
N LEU A 13 -28.44 8.55 34.21
CA LEU A 13 -27.95 9.92 34.00
C LEU A 13 -26.47 10.04 34.34
N ALA A 14 -26.02 9.45 35.44
CA ALA A 14 -24.60 9.46 35.82
C ALA A 14 -23.74 8.77 34.76
N VAL A 15 -24.15 7.62 34.24
CA VAL A 15 -23.44 6.91 33.14
C VAL A 15 -23.36 7.78 31.89
N VAL A 16 -24.45 8.43 31.47
CA VAL A 16 -24.45 9.33 30.30
C VAL A 16 -23.51 10.50 30.48
N VAL A 17 -23.53 11.14 31.66
CA VAL A 17 -22.63 12.28 31.95
C VAL A 17 -21.17 11.84 31.97
N LEU A 18 -20.84 10.74 32.64
CA LEU A 18 -19.47 10.22 32.69
C LEU A 18 -18.98 9.81 31.29
N TRP A 19 -19.83 9.15 30.50
CA TRP A 19 -19.51 8.77 29.13
C TRP A 19 -19.26 10.00 28.24
N SER A 20 -20.13 11.02 28.33
CA SER A 20 -19.97 12.27 27.57
C SER A 20 -18.68 12.99 27.94
N ALA A 21 -18.36 13.06 29.24
CA ALA A 21 -17.10 13.66 29.71
C ALA A 21 -15.88 12.89 29.20
N ALA A 22 -15.89 11.55 29.29
CA ALA A 22 -14.82 10.70 28.77
C ALA A 22 -14.62 10.90 27.26
N TRP A 23 -15.71 10.94 26.48
CA TRP A 23 -15.64 11.17 25.04
C TRP A 23 -15.03 12.53 24.70
N LEU A 24 -15.42 13.58 25.41
CA LEU A 24 -14.85 14.94 25.20
C LEU A 24 -13.34 14.98 25.49
N VAL A 25 -12.89 14.33 26.57
CA VAL A 25 -11.47 14.23 26.90
C VAL A 25 -10.71 13.49 25.81
N LEU A 26 -11.21 12.29 25.40
CA LEU A 26 -10.56 11.48 24.36
C LEU A 26 -10.54 12.19 23.00
N SER A 27 -11.62 12.88 22.62
CA SER A 27 -11.64 13.67 21.38
C SER A 27 -10.61 14.81 21.41
N GLY A 28 -10.37 15.39 22.56
CA GLY A 28 -9.30 16.38 22.78
C GLY A 28 -7.90 15.77 22.59
N VAL A 29 -7.67 14.56 23.12
CA VAL A 29 -6.40 13.83 22.94
C VAL A 29 -6.18 13.51 21.47
N VAL A 30 -7.18 12.99 20.76
CA VAL A 30 -7.09 12.69 19.32
C VAL A 30 -6.72 13.96 18.54
N ARG A 31 -7.40 15.07 18.81
CA ARG A 31 -7.08 16.36 18.18
C ARG A 31 -5.65 16.78 18.43
N GLN A 32 -5.16 16.64 19.67
CA GLN A 32 -3.79 16.99 20.03
C GLN A 32 -2.76 16.11 19.31
N GLN A 33 -3.00 14.80 19.22
CA GLN A 33 -2.10 13.89 18.51
C GLN A 33 -2.00 14.21 17.01
N ILE A 34 -3.12 14.55 16.37
CA ILE A 34 -3.10 14.99 14.96
C ILE A 34 -2.39 16.34 14.82
N ALA A 35 -2.60 17.27 15.77
CA ALA A 35 -1.92 18.57 15.76
C ALA A 35 -0.39 18.44 15.92
N LEU A 36 0.10 17.46 16.69
CA LEU A 36 1.53 17.19 16.80
C LEU A 36 2.16 16.75 15.47
N GLN A 37 1.40 16.09 14.60
CA GLN A 37 1.88 15.75 13.26
C GLN A 37 2.08 16.99 12.37
N ALA A 38 1.39 18.08 12.64
CA ALA A 38 1.60 19.33 11.94
C ALA A 38 2.93 20.05 12.36
N GLU A 39 3.48 19.68 13.51
CA GLU A 39 4.77 20.19 14.02
C GLU A 39 5.97 19.33 13.58
N ALA A 40 5.71 18.18 12.89
CA ALA A 40 6.76 17.34 12.34
C ALA A 40 7.62 18.11 11.32
N ASP A 41 8.87 17.70 11.16
CA ASP A 41 9.84 18.40 10.30
C ASP A 41 9.64 18.13 8.79
N GLY A 42 8.81 17.13 8.44
CA GLY A 42 8.61 16.71 7.06
C GLY A 42 9.79 15.95 6.45
N LEU A 43 10.89 15.77 7.18
CA LEU A 43 12.10 15.09 6.71
C LEU A 43 12.28 13.72 7.37
N THR A 44 12.36 13.70 8.72
CA THR A 44 12.50 12.46 9.49
C THR A 44 11.15 11.81 9.77
N SER A 45 10.10 12.61 9.84
CA SER A 45 8.72 12.14 9.95
C SER A 45 7.79 12.98 9.08
N PRO A 46 6.77 12.37 8.44
CA PRO A 46 5.82 13.08 7.59
C PRO A 46 5.09 14.17 8.39
N GLN A 47 5.02 15.37 7.82
CA GLN A 47 4.23 16.48 8.38
C GLN A 47 2.83 16.44 7.77
N LEU A 48 1.79 16.37 8.61
CA LEU A 48 0.40 16.48 8.18
C LEU A 48 -0.22 17.79 8.68
N THR A 49 -0.66 18.63 7.76
CA THR A 49 -1.41 19.85 8.07
C THR A 49 -2.83 19.79 7.50
N CYS A 50 -3.79 20.28 8.27
CA CYS A 50 -5.19 20.40 7.87
C CYS A 50 -5.60 21.86 7.82
N GLY A 51 -6.27 22.29 6.75
CA GLY A 51 -6.89 23.61 6.73
C GLY A 51 -7.96 23.75 7.82
N THR A 52 -8.76 22.70 8.02
CA THR A 52 -9.66 22.57 9.18
C THR A 52 -9.67 21.14 9.67
N LEU A 53 -9.50 20.94 10.97
CA LEU A 53 -9.62 19.65 11.64
C LEU A 53 -10.84 19.64 12.54
N THR A 54 -11.77 18.73 12.30
CA THR A 54 -12.91 18.48 13.18
C THR A 54 -12.91 17.06 13.71
N ILE A 55 -13.24 16.90 15.00
CA ILE A 55 -13.42 15.59 15.62
C ILE A 55 -14.90 15.46 16.00
N GLY A 56 -15.57 14.47 15.43
CA GLY A 56 -16.99 14.17 15.61
C GLY A 56 -17.25 12.73 16.00
N GLY A 57 -18.53 12.26 15.84
CA GLY A 57 -18.90 10.86 15.99
C GLY A 57 -19.44 10.45 17.37
N PHE A 58 -19.70 11.43 18.29
CA PHE A 58 -20.35 11.14 19.58
C PHE A 58 -21.65 10.33 19.39
N PRO A 59 -21.95 9.35 20.22
CA PRO A 59 -21.17 8.90 21.38
C PRO A 59 -20.31 7.66 21.15
N PHE A 60 -20.35 6.99 19.98
CA PHE A 60 -19.82 5.64 19.81
C PHE A 60 -18.67 5.53 18.81
N ARG A 61 -18.24 6.65 18.24
CA ARG A 61 -17.11 6.66 17.31
C ARG A 61 -16.34 7.98 17.41
N PHE A 62 -15.14 7.96 16.87
CA PHE A 62 -14.33 9.15 16.64
C PHE A 62 -14.14 9.30 15.13
N ASP A 63 -14.67 10.38 14.58
CA ASP A 63 -14.51 10.77 13.18
C ASP A 63 -13.58 11.98 13.14
N ALA A 64 -12.40 11.82 12.54
CA ALA A 64 -11.48 12.91 12.28
C ALA A 64 -11.64 13.33 10.81
N ASP A 65 -12.11 14.54 10.60
CA ASP A 65 -12.27 15.14 9.28
C ASP A 65 -11.22 16.25 9.11
N CYS A 66 -10.32 16.07 8.14
CA CYS A 66 -9.27 17.01 7.76
C CYS A 66 -9.59 17.57 6.37
N SER A 67 -10.00 18.82 6.28
CA SER A 67 -10.17 19.49 4.99
C SER A 67 -8.87 20.14 4.56
N SER A 68 -8.63 20.21 3.25
CA SER A 68 -7.40 20.75 2.67
C SER A 68 -6.15 20.14 3.34
N ALA A 69 -6.09 18.80 3.32
CA ALA A 69 -4.98 18.07 3.89
C ALA A 69 -3.73 18.26 3.04
N ARG A 70 -2.61 18.59 3.67
CA ARG A 70 -1.30 18.70 3.05
C ARG A 70 -0.30 17.86 3.83
N ILE A 71 0.38 16.96 3.11
CA ILE A 71 1.40 16.07 3.67
C ILE A 71 2.73 16.41 3.02
N VAL A 72 3.76 16.61 3.82
CA VAL A 72 5.14 16.81 3.36
C VAL A 72 5.98 15.65 3.88
N SER A 73 6.70 15.00 3.00
CA SER A 73 7.60 13.89 3.34
C SER A 73 8.82 13.94 2.41
N GLY A 74 9.96 14.42 2.94
CA GLY A 74 11.13 14.73 2.13
C GLY A 74 10.80 15.74 1.04
N ASP A 75 11.13 15.41 -0.20
CA ASP A 75 10.83 16.24 -1.36
C ASP A 75 9.40 16.11 -1.90
N ALA A 76 8.63 15.14 -1.38
CA ALA A 76 7.24 14.94 -1.80
C ALA A 76 6.27 15.83 -1.02
N VAL A 77 5.44 16.56 -1.74
CA VAL A 77 4.30 17.33 -1.23
C VAL A 77 3.02 16.76 -1.81
N ILE A 78 2.13 16.29 -0.94
CA ILE A 78 0.84 15.71 -1.30
C ILE A 78 -0.27 16.62 -0.79
N GLU A 79 -1.19 17.00 -1.66
CA GLU A 79 -2.34 17.84 -1.32
C GLU A 79 -3.65 17.13 -1.70
N LEU A 80 -4.60 17.16 -0.76
CA LEU A 80 -5.91 16.50 -0.87
C LEU A 80 -7.02 17.47 -0.44
N PRO A 81 -8.16 17.54 -1.12
CA PRO A 81 -9.31 18.34 -0.67
C PRO A 81 -9.84 17.91 0.70
N GLY A 82 -9.79 16.62 1.01
CA GLY A 82 -10.27 16.10 2.28
C GLY A 82 -9.81 14.69 2.58
N LEU A 83 -9.58 14.43 3.85
CA LEU A 83 -9.24 13.12 4.42
C LEU A 83 -10.12 12.90 5.64
N ARG A 84 -10.79 11.75 5.70
CA ARG A 84 -11.59 11.31 6.86
C ARG A 84 -11.04 10.02 7.41
N ALA A 85 -10.95 9.93 8.71
CA ALA A 85 -10.63 8.70 9.44
C ALA A 85 -11.67 8.47 10.53
N SER A 86 -12.12 7.23 10.70
CA SER A 86 -13.16 6.85 11.66
C SER A 86 -12.76 5.60 12.44
N VAL A 87 -12.94 5.65 13.77
CA VAL A 87 -12.71 4.52 14.67
C VAL A 87 -13.92 4.36 15.58
N LEU A 88 -14.40 3.11 15.73
CA LEU A 88 -15.49 2.78 16.63
C LEU A 88 -14.95 2.57 18.05
N VAL A 89 -15.62 3.12 19.06
CA VAL A 89 -15.19 2.98 20.48
C VAL A 89 -15.14 1.52 20.92
N TYR A 90 -16.04 0.69 20.43
CA TYR A 90 -16.09 -0.74 20.73
C TYR A 90 -15.23 -1.62 19.82
N ALA A 91 -14.58 -1.04 18.83
CA ALA A 91 -13.61 -1.69 17.96
C ALA A 91 -12.43 -0.73 17.66
N PRO A 92 -11.64 -0.35 18.68
CA PRO A 92 -10.62 0.69 18.57
C PRO A 92 -9.45 0.30 17.68
N THR A 93 -9.28 -0.98 17.40
CA THR A 93 -8.26 -1.51 16.48
C THR A 93 -8.72 -1.57 15.03
N HIS A 94 -9.94 -1.09 14.72
CA HIS A 94 -10.47 -1.04 13.37
C HIS A 94 -10.61 0.41 12.91
N LEU A 95 -9.68 0.84 12.06
CA LEU A 95 -9.66 2.14 11.41
C LEU A 95 -10.32 2.04 10.04
N LEU A 96 -11.25 2.93 9.76
CA LEU A 96 -11.80 3.20 8.43
C LEU A 96 -11.30 4.56 7.97
N ALA A 97 -10.88 4.67 6.71
CA ALA A 97 -10.46 5.93 6.14
C ALA A 97 -11.07 6.14 4.74
N SER A 98 -11.26 7.38 4.34
CA SER A 98 -11.64 7.76 2.99
C SER A 98 -11.01 9.09 2.62
N ALA A 99 -10.75 9.30 1.33
CA ALA A 99 -10.18 10.53 0.85
C ALA A 99 -11.01 11.12 -0.30
N LEU A 100 -11.11 12.44 -0.33
CA LEU A 100 -11.70 13.19 -1.44
C LEU A 100 -10.60 13.51 -2.46
N GLY A 101 -10.85 13.19 -3.72
CA GLY A 101 -9.96 13.52 -4.81
C GLY A 101 -10.23 14.90 -5.44
N PRO A 102 -9.37 15.36 -6.33
CA PRO A 102 -8.12 14.71 -6.71
C PRO A 102 -6.99 14.96 -5.71
N MET A 103 -6.03 14.03 -5.64
CA MET A 103 -4.76 14.20 -4.94
C MET A 103 -3.73 14.81 -5.89
N GLN A 104 -3.06 15.84 -5.45
CA GLN A 104 -1.91 16.42 -6.15
C GLN A 104 -0.63 15.94 -5.48
N VAL A 105 0.34 15.50 -6.27
CA VAL A 105 1.67 15.10 -5.80
C VAL A 105 2.71 15.95 -6.53
N THR A 106 3.48 16.70 -5.78
CA THR A 106 4.58 17.51 -6.30
C THR A 106 5.88 17.01 -5.69
N ASP A 107 6.86 16.70 -6.51
CA ASP A 107 8.23 16.48 -6.10
C ASP A 107 8.98 17.82 -6.22
N THR A 108 9.44 18.35 -5.10
CA THR A 108 10.08 19.67 -5.04
C THR A 108 11.52 19.65 -5.57
N PHE A 109 12.17 18.48 -5.60
CA PHE A 109 13.52 18.34 -6.12
C PHE A 109 13.52 18.26 -7.66
N THR A 110 12.69 17.41 -8.24
CA THR A 110 12.60 17.25 -9.70
C THR A 110 11.65 18.27 -10.37
N GLY A 111 10.75 18.87 -9.58
CA GLY A 111 9.69 19.75 -10.07
C GLY A 111 8.54 19.01 -10.73
N SER A 112 8.53 17.67 -10.70
CA SER A 112 7.44 16.88 -11.30
C SER A 112 6.12 17.12 -10.57
N ARG A 113 5.01 17.11 -11.33
CA ARG A 113 3.66 17.30 -10.81
C ARG A 113 2.74 16.24 -11.37
N ASN A 114 2.16 15.47 -10.47
CA ASN A 114 1.23 14.42 -10.81
C ASN A 114 -0.10 14.62 -10.09
N GLN A 115 -1.15 14.16 -10.71
CA GLN A 115 -2.48 14.14 -10.12
C GLN A 115 -3.04 12.72 -10.16
N LEU A 116 -3.61 12.27 -9.06
CA LEU A 116 -4.43 11.07 -9.00
C LEU A 116 -5.87 11.47 -8.67
N ALA A 117 -6.78 11.29 -9.62
CA ALA A 117 -8.20 11.52 -9.44
C ALA A 117 -8.94 10.19 -9.22
N TRP A 118 -10.05 10.22 -8.51
CA TRP A 118 -10.95 9.08 -8.26
C TRP A 118 -12.36 9.54 -7.97
N SER A 119 -13.33 8.64 -8.11
CA SER A 119 -14.70 8.88 -7.66
C SER A 119 -14.93 8.44 -6.21
N ALA A 120 -14.27 7.36 -5.78
CA ALA A 120 -14.24 6.90 -4.41
C ALA A 120 -12.87 6.33 -4.07
N LEU A 121 -12.35 6.64 -2.89
CA LEU A 121 -11.15 6.04 -2.31
C LEU A 121 -11.40 5.75 -0.84
N ALA A 122 -11.32 4.48 -0.47
CA ALA A 122 -11.59 4.01 0.87
C ALA A 122 -10.50 3.03 1.33
N ALA A 123 -10.22 3.05 2.61
CA ALA A 123 -9.31 2.12 3.27
C ALA A 123 -9.91 1.60 4.57
N SER A 124 -9.55 0.38 4.93
CA SER A 124 -9.93 -0.27 6.17
C SER A 124 -8.71 -1.01 6.72
N ILE A 125 -8.35 -0.76 7.97
CA ILE A 125 -7.24 -1.43 8.65
C ILE A 125 -7.74 -2.00 9.96
N ARG A 126 -7.53 -3.27 10.18
CA ARG A 126 -7.79 -3.96 11.44
C ARG A 126 -6.49 -4.50 12.01
N LEU A 127 -6.22 -4.15 13.25
CA LEU A 127 -5.05 -4.63 13.99
C LEU A 127 -5.48 -5.67 15.03
N ALA A 128 -4.60 -6.65 15.28
CA ALA A 128 -4.66 -7.58 16.40
C ALA A 128 -3.27 -7.56 17.07
N ASP A 129 -3.22 -7.12 18.32
CA ASP A 129 -1.96 -6.99 19.09
C ASP A 129 -0.85 -6.26 18.32
N TRP A 130 -1.20 -5.14 17.67
CA TRP A 130 -0.35 -4.33 16.79
C TRP A 130 0.13 -5.02 15.50
N ARG A 131 -0.36 -6.21 15.17
CA ARG A 131 -0.21 -6.81 13.85
C ARG A 131 -1.32 -6.36 12.92
N ILE A 132 -1.05 -6.30 11.64
CA ILE A 132 -2.11 -6.15 10.63
C ILE A 132 -2.87 -7.47 10.56
N ALA A 133 -4.08 -7.53 11.15
CA ALA A 133 -4.97 -8.67 10.94
C ALA A 133 -5.57 -8.63 9.52
N ARG A 134 -5.92 -7.44 9.05
CA ARG A 134 -6.41 -7.19 7.70
C ARG A 134 -6.25 -5.71 7.36
N ALA A 135 -5.77 -5.42 6.15
CA ALA A 135 -5.85 -4.09 5.57
C ALA A 135 -6.43 -4.19 4.16
N SER A 136 -7.20 -3.19 3.76
CA SER A 136 -7.79 -3.13 2.41
C SER A 136 -7.84 -1.69 1.96
N ILE A 137 -7.52 -1.45 0.69
CA ILE A 137 -7.68 -0.16 0.01
C ILE A 137 -8.45 -0.45 -1.27
N SER A 138 -9.47 0.34 -1.57
CA SER A 138 -10.23 0.26 -2.81
C SER A 138 -10.38 1.65 -3.39
N GLY A 139 -10.08 1.79 -4.69
CA GLY A 139 -10.23 3.02 -5.46
C GLY A 139 -11.06 2.78 -6.72
N GLU A 140 -12.01 3.67 -6.97
CA GLU A 140 -12.90 3.62 -8.14
C GLU A 140 -12.60 4.76 -9.10
N ASN A 141 -12.61 4.47 -10.39
CA ASN A 141 -12.38 5.42 -11.48
C ASN A 141 -11.08 6.21 -11.28
N LEU A 142 -10.00 5.48 -11.04
CA LEU A 142 -8.69 6.06 -10.83
C LEU A 142 -8.13 6.59 -12.16
N VAL A 143 -7.65 7.83 -12.15
CA VAL A 143 -6.96 8.46 -13.28
C VAL A 143 -5.69 9.11 -12.79
N TRP A 144 -4.55 8.60 -13.22
CA TRP A 144 -3.24 9.17 -12.94
C TRP A 144 -2.76 9.99 -14.13
N SER A 145 -2.40 11.25 -13.90
CA SER A 145 -2.00 12.20 -14.92
C SER A 145 -0.73 12.97 -14.52
N ASP A 146 0.12 13.26 -15.50
CA ASP A 146 1.13 14.29 -15.40
C ASP A 146 0.46 15.65 -15.61
N THR A 147 0.74 16.60 -14.71
CA THR A 147 0.15 17.95 -14.75
C THR A 147 1.20 19.06 -14.85
N LEU A 148 2.46 18.69 -15.16
CA LEU A 148 3.58 19.66 -15.25
C LEU A 148 3.41 20.65 -16.41
N LEU A 149 3.11 20.16 -17.61
CA LEU A 149 3.01 20.97 -18.83
C LEU A 149 1.60 20.88 -19.46
N GLY A 150 0.59 20.65 -18.66
CA GLY A 150 -0.78 20.38 -19.07
C GLY A 150 -1.29 19.14 -18.39
N SER A 151 -2.39 18.53 -18.86
CA SER A 151 -2.87 17.26 -18.30
C SER A 151 -2.68 16.15 -19.32
N SER A 152 -1.79 15.21 -19.02
CA SER A 152 -1.51 14.01 -19.82
C SER A 152 -1.78 12.77 -18.99
N THR A 153 -2.74 11.94 -19.39
CA THR A 153 -3.07 10.70 -18.68
C THR A 153 -1.93 9.69 -18.82
N ILE A 154 -1.40 9.23 -17.67
CA ILE A 154 -0.37 8.21 -17.59
C ILE A 154 -1.05 6.82 -17.51
N ALA A 155 -2.03 6.68 -16.62
CA ALA A 155 -2.77 5.42 -16.44
C ALA A 155 -4.18 5.71 -15.94
N GLN A 156 -5.09 4.79 -16.22
CA GLN A 156 -6.45 4.82 -15.67
C GLN A 156 -7.00 3.41 -15.48
N THR A 157 -7.87 3.26 -14.48
CA THR A 157 -8.58 1.99 -14.22
C THR A 157 -9.92 2.29 -13.53
N PRO A 158 -11.01 1.60 -13.91
CA PRO A 158 -12.28 1.71 -13.20
C PRO A 158 -12.22 1.23 -11.75
N LEU A 159 -11.38 0.23 -11.45
CA LEU A 159 -11.26 -0.33 -10.11
C LEU A 159 -9.82 -0.80 -9.85
N ALA A 160 -9.26 -0.38 -8.72
CA ALA A 160 -8.06 -0.98 -8.15
C ALA A 160 -8.28 -1.30 -6.67
N GLU A 161 -7.86 -2.49 -6.26
CA GLU A 161 -8.00 -3.00 -4.90
C GLU A 161 -6.68 -3.57 -4.41
N LEU A 162 -6.34 -3.30 -3.17
CA LEU A 162 -5.22 -3.90 -2.45
C LEU A 162 -5.74 -4.46 -1.13
N HIS A 163 -5.44 -5.71 -0.87
CA HIS A 163 -5.79 -6.40 0.35
C HIS A 163 -4.55 -7.03 0.98
N LEU A 164 -4.40 -6.88 2.28
CA LEU A 164 -3.39 -7.55 3.10
C LEU A 164 -4.11 -8.37 4.18
N PHE A 165 -3.62 -9.57 4.41
CA PHE A 165 -4.17 -10.51 5.39
C PHE A 165 -3.03 -11.10 6.22
N ASP A 166 -3.23 -11.20 7.53
CA ASP A 166 -2.37 -11.99 8.41
C ASP A 166 -2.37 -13.46 7.98
N ILE A 167 -1.23 -14.11 8.11
CA ILE A 167 -1.09 -15.57 7.99
C ILE A 167 -0.77 -16.10 9.39
N PRO A 168 -1.80 -16.39 10.22
CA PRO A 168 -1.60 -16.71 11.63
C PRO A 168 -0.73 -17.94 11.89
N GLU A 169 -0.73 -18.89 10.94
CA GLU A 169 0.05 -20.12 11.00
C GLU A 169 1.57 -19.86 10.90
N GLN A 170 1.95 -18.71 10.39
CA GLN A 170 3.35 -18.29 10.22
C GLN A 170 3.76 -17.20 11.23
N HIS A 171 2.91 -16.88 12.20
CA HIS A 171 3.25 -15.98 13.30
C HIS A 171 4.12 -16.70 14.34
N ASP A 172 5.31 -16.18 14.62
CA ASP A 172 6.19 -16.64 15.68
C ASP A 172 6.33 -15.58 16.78
N PRO A 173 5.57 -15.72 17.89
CA PRO A 173 5.62 -14.75 18.99
C PRO A 173 6.96 -14.78 19.74
N THR A 174 7.75 -15.85 19.60
CA THR A 174 9.07 -15.95 20.25
C THR A 174 10.11 -15.11 19.52
N ARG A 175 10.01 -15.08 18.19
CA ARG A 175 10.87 -14.26 17.32
C ARG A 175 10.27 -12.88 17.03
N GLN A 176 9.04 -12.64 17.47
CA GLN A 176 8.28 -11.41 17.17
C GLN A 176 8.15 -11.19 15.65
N THR A 177 7.87 -12.25 14.90
CA THR A 177 7.72 -12.18 13.45
C THR A 177 6.32 -12.60 13.02
N ALA A 178 5.83 -11.96 11.97
CA ALA A 178 4.56 -12.22 11.32
C ALA A 178 4.74 -12.46 9.82
N ALA A 179 3.68 -12.92 9.18
CA ALA A 179 3.61 -13.05 7.73
C ALA A 179 2.31 -12.45 7.20
N LEU A 180 2.37 -11.87 6.00
CA LEU A 180 1.23 -11.28 5.32
C LEU A 180 1.06 -11.87 3.94
N ALA A 181 -0.17 -12.21 3.60
CA ALA A 181 -0.61 -12.39 2.22
C ALA A 181 -1.09 -11.06 1.66
N GLY A 182 -0.63 -10.71 0.45
CA GLY A 182 -1.04 -9.53 -0.30
C GLY A 182 -1.77 -9.94 -1.58
N TYR A 183 -2.86 -9.26 -1.87
CA TYR A 183 -3.60 -9.37 -3.12
C TYR A 183 -3.86 -7.98 -3.69
N LEU A 184 -3.43 -7.75 -4.92
CA LEU A 184 -3.71 -6.53 -5.67
C LEU A 184 -4.43 -6.90 -6.95
N ARG A 185 -5.46 -6.13 -7.29
CA ARG A 185 -6.22 -6.28 -8.51
C ARG A 185 -6.44 -4.92 -9.16
N SER A 186 -6.35 -4.88 -10.49
CA SER A 186 -6.76 -3.75 -11.31
C SER A 186 -7.60 -4.27 -12.48
N SER A 187 -8.75 -3.67 -12.73
CA SER A 187 -9.66 -4.04 -13.81
C SER A 187 -9.58 -3.02 -14.93
N GLU A 188 -9.61 -3.49 -16.18
CA GLU A 188 -9.65 -2.63 -17.38
C GLU A 188 -8.58 -1.51 -17.33
N LEU A 189 -7.37 -1.86 -16.86
CA LEU A 189 -6.24 -0.93 -16.79
C LEU A 189 -5.86 -0.46 -18.21
N ALA A 190 -5.86 0.84 -18.40
CA ALA A 190 -5.26 1.47 -19.58
C ALA A 190 -3.98 2.19 -19.17
N TYR A 191 -2.88 1.86 -19.87
CA TYR A 191 -1.57 2.51 -19.72
C TYR A 191 -0.97 2.75 -21.11
N PRO A 192 -1.17 3.96 -21.69
CA PRO A 192 -0.74 4.28 -23.06
C PRO A 192 0.75 4.06 -23.31
N GLY A 193 1.61 4.27 -22.31
CA GLY A 193 3.06 4.08 -22.41
C GLY A 193 3.49 2.65 -22.79
N LEU A 194 2.66 1.65 -22.48
CA LEU A 194 2.86 0.25 -22.88
C LEU A 194 1.75 -0.24 -23.83
N THR A 195 0.96 0.66 -24.40
CA THR A 195 -0.20 0.32 -25.26
C THR A 195 -1.18 -0.65 -24.60
N LEU A 196 -1.27 -0.63 -23.26
CA LEU A 196 -2.26 -1.43 -22.53
C LEU A 196 -3.63 -0.76 -22.64
N SER A 197 -4.64 -1.57 -22.93
CA SER A 197 -6.05 -1.19 -22.93
C SER A 197 -6.87 -2.37 -22.40
N ASP A 198 -7.83 -2.08 -21.55
CA ASP A 198 -8.74 -3.07 -20.98
C ASP A 198 -8.02 -4.27 -20.32
N THR A 199 -6.83 -4.01 -19.74
CA THR A 199 -5.98 -5.05 -19.15
C THR A 199 -6.45 -5.35 -17.72
N ASN A 200 -6.74 -6.63 -17.44
CA ASN A 200 -6.94 -7.08 -16.07
C ASN A 200 -5.61 -7.55 -15.50
N ALA A 201 -5.25 -7.05 -14.33
CA ALA A 201 -4.01 -7.39 -13.64
C ALA A 201 -4.30 -7.84 -12.21
N GLU A 202 -3.67 -8.94 -11.81
CA GLU A 202 -3.75 -9.50 -10.46
C GLU A 202 -2.34 -9.84 -9.96
N LEU A 203 -2.10 -9.59 -8.67
CA LEU A 203 -0.85 -9.89 -8.00
C LEU A 203 -1.16 -10.55 -6.66
N GLN A 204 -0.59 -11.71 -6.40
CA GLN A 204 -0.67 -12.42 -5.14
C GLN A 204 0.73 -12.61 -4.59
N LEU A 205 0.96 -12.15 -3.37
CA LEU A 205 2.24 -12.19 -2.68
C LEU A 205 2.07 -12.78 -1.29
N GLU A 206 3.13 -13.39 -0.77
CA GLU A 206 3.29 -13.67 0.65
C GLU A 206 4.63 -13.14 1.12
N LEU A 207 4.64 -12.39 2.20
CA LEU A 207 5.84 -11.88 2.82
C LEU A 207 5.94 -12.42 4.25
N THR A 208 7.01 -13.16 4.53
CA THR A 208 7.27 -13.79 5.83
C THR A 208 8.40 -13.06 6.56
N GLY A 209 8.52 -13.30 7.87
CA GLY A 209 9.62 -12.73 8.67
C GLY A 209 9.48 -11.23 8.95
N LEU A 210 8.30 -10.64 8.72
CA LEU A 210 8.03 -9.24 9.08
C LEU A 210 8.04 -9.07 10.60
N PRO A 211 8.51 -7.93 11.14
CA PRO A 211 8.25 -7.58 12.54
C PRO A 211 6.74 -7.62 12.81
N ASP A 212 6.33 -8.26 13.90
CA ASP A 212 4.90 -8.44 14.24
C ASP A 212 4.23 -7.15 14.76
N ASP A 213 5.02 -6.15 15.16
CA ASP A 213 4.53 -4.84 15.57
C ASP A 213 4.66 -3.82 14.42
N VAL A 214 3.53 -3.38 13.87
CA VAL A 214 3.49 -2.39 12.77
C VAL A 214 4.11 -1.04 13.12
N ARG A 215 4.28 -0.72 14.41
CA ARG A 215 4.93 0.52 14.84
C ARG A 215 6.43 0.53 14.53
N ASN A 216 7.02 -0.65 14.34
CA ASN A 216 8.41 -0.84 13.94
C ASN A 216 8.60 -0.80 12.41
N TRP A 217 7.50 -0.75 11.64
CA TRP A 217 7.58 -0.66 10.19
C TRP A 217 8.00 0.75 9.77
N GLY A 218 8.82 0.84 8.73
CA GLY A 218 9.39 2.12 8.31
C GLY A 218 10.63 2.58 9.10
N ALA A 219 11.05 1.82 10.11
CA ALA A 219 12.35 2.04 10.74
C ALA A 219 13.49 1.64 9.77
N PRO A 220 14.66 2.29 9.82
CA PRO A 220 15.78 1.98 8.92
C PRO A 220 16.29 0.54 9.04
N ASP A 221 16.03 -0.13 10.15
CA ASP A 221 16.43 -1.51 10.43
C ASP A 221 15.38 -2.57 10.03
N MET A 222 14.30 -2.17 9.37
CA MET A 222 13.25 -3.11 8.92
C MET A 222 13.78 -4.18 7.96
N LEU A 223 14.58 -3.80 6.96
CA LEU A 223 15.17 -4.76 6.02
C LEU A 223 16.22 -5.67 6.69
N PRO A 224 17.15 -5.16 7.53
CA PRO A 224 18.00 -5.98 8.37
C PRO A 224 17.23 -6.96 9.27
N ALA A 225 16.11 -6.53 9.87
CA ALA A 225 15.27 -7.40 10.69
C ALA A 225 14.63 -8.52 9.87
N LEU A 226 14.12 -8.19 8.66
CA LEU A 226 13.58 -9.18 7.71
C LEU A 226 14.64 -10.23 7.33
N GLN A 227 15.86 -9.79 7.02
CA GLN A 227 17.00 -10.67 6.73
C GLN A 227 17.33 -11.59 7.91
N ALA A 228 17.46 -11.01 9.12
CA ALA A 228 17.77 -11.79 10.33
C ALA A 228 16.68 -12.83 10.67
N ALA A 229 15.45 -12.57 10.30
CA ALA A 229 14.32 -13.48 10.42
C ALA A 229 14.28 -14.56 9.32
N ASN A 230 15.18 -14.54 8.34
CA ASN A 230 15.12 -15.31 7.10
C ASN A 230 13.79 -15.08 6.34
N GLY A 231 13.36 -13.84 6.31
CA GLY A 231 12.15 -13.43 5.62
C GLY A 231 12.20 -13.70 4.12
N GLN A 232 11.05 -14.05 3.54
CA GLN A 232 10.93 -14.38 2.12
C GLN A 232 9.74 -13.65 1.53
N LEU A 233 9.92 -13.16 0.30
CA LEU A 233 8.85 -12.69 -0.56
C LEU A 233 8.51 -13.79 -1.56
N ASN A 234 7.38 -14.46 -1.38
CA ASN A 234 6.84 -15.42 -2.31
C ASN A 234 5.91 -14.69 -3.27
N VAL A 235 6.28 -14.62 -4.53
CA VAL A 235 5.41 -14.20 -5.64
C VAL A 235 4.58 -15.43 -6.03
N VAL A 236 3.39 -15.55 -5.43
CA VAL A 236 2.49 -16.67 -5.66
C VAL A 236 2.00 -16.64 -7.11
N SER A 237 1.58 -15.47 -7.56
CA SER A 237 1.11 -15.23 -8.93
C SER A 237 1.15 -13.74 -9.25
N ILE A 238 1.71 -13.41 -10.40
CA ILE A 238 1.42 -12.18 -11.15
C ILE A 238 0.70 -12.63 -12.40
N HIS A 239 -0.49 -12.12 -12.65
CA HIS A 239 -1.28 -12.43 -13.84
C HIS A 239 -1.76 -11.14 -14.48
N GLY A 240 -1.50 -10.98 -15.76
CA GLY A 240 -1.99 -9.87 -16.57
C GLY A 240 -2.56 -10.38 -17.87
N THR A 241 -3.75 -9.93 -18.26
CA THR A 241 -4.38 -10.35 -19.50
C THR A 241 -5.21 -9.25 -20.12
N ASP A 242 -5.16 -9.17 -21.44
CA ASP A 242 -6.07 -8.38 -22.26
C ASP A 242 -6.44 -9.17 -23.54
N ALA A 243 -7.04 -8.51 -24.54
CA ALA A 243 -7.50 -9.15 -25.75
C ALA A 243 -6.38 -9.79 -26.60
N THR A 244 -5.13 -9.39 -26.43
CA THR A 244 -4.00 -9.74 -27.31
C THR A 244 -2.80 -10.30 -26.58
N SER A 245 -2.73 -10.14 -25.25
CA SER A 245 -1.54 -10.53 -24.50
C SER A 245 -1.90 -11.15 -23.14
N THR A 246 -1.02 -12.03 -22.68
CA THR A 246 -1.02 -12.61 -21.34
C THR A 246 0.38 -12.52 -20.75
N LEU A 247 0.47 -12.32 -19.45
CA LEU A 247 1.69 -12.37 -18.68
C LEU A 247 1.41 -13.12 -17.39
N ASP A 248 2.21 -14.12 -17.10
CA ASP A 248 2.21 -14.84 -15.83
C ASP A 248 3.61 -14.82 -15.24
N ALA A 249 3.73 -14.59 -13.93
CA ALA A 249 5.00 -14.75 -13.24
C ALA A 249 4.79 -15.30 -11.83
N SER A 250 5.76 -16.07 -11.36
CA SER A 250 5.79 -16.61 -9.99
C SER A 250 7.22 -16.91 -9.56
N GLY A 251 7.45 -17.00 -8.25
CA GLY A 251 8.76 -17.33 -7.72
C GLY A 251 8.94 -16.92 -6.28
N ALA A 252 10.17 -16.90 -5.81
CA ALA A 252 10.51 -16.51 -4.45
C ALA A 252 11.80 -15.71 -4.42
N LEU A 253 11.85 -14.72 -3.55
CA LEU A 253 13.01 -13.87 -3.28
C LEU A 253 13.26 -13.80 -1.78
N ALA A 254 14.53 -13.75 -1.40
CA ALA A 254 15.00 -13.52 -0.05
C ALA A 254 16.16 -12.53 -0.05
N LEU A 255 16.68 -12.21 1.12
CA LEU A 255 17.91 -11.44 1.28
C LEU A 255 19.04 -12.38 1.73
N ASP A 256 20.17 -12.30 1.02
CA ASP A 256 21.39 -12.99 1.42
C ASP A 256 22.08 -12.30 2.62
N ALA A 257 23.21 -12.86 3.08
CA ALA A 257 23.96 -12.32 4.22
C ALA A 257 24.55 -10.91 3.97
N GLN A 258 24.60 -10.45 2.73
CA GLN A 258 25.09 -9.13 2.31
C GLN A 258 23.95 -8.13 2.05
N GLY A 259 22.70 -8.49 2.30
CA GLY A 259 21.52 -7.67 2.03
C GLY A 259 21.18 -7.58 0.55
N GLN A 260 21.67 -8.51 -0.27
CA GLN A 260 21.37 -8.57 -1.71
C GLN A 260 20.17 -9.50 -1.95
N LEU A 261 19.46 -9.28 -3.05
CA LEU A 261 18.37 -10.16 -3.45
C LEU A 261 18.91 -11.50 -3.94
N GLU A 262 18.32 -12.58 -3.41
CA GLU A 262 18.57 -13.95 -3.78
C GLU A 262 17.26 -14.67 -4.12
N GLY A 263 17.25 -15.51 -5.16
CA GLY A 263 16.08 -16.29 -5.54
C GLY A 263 15.83 -16.33 -7.04
N GLN A 264 14.58 -16.62 -7.42
CA GLN A 264 14.22 -16.75 -8.83
C GLN A 264 12.78 -16.33 -9.07
N ILE A 265 12.53 -15.78 -10.27
CA ILE A 265 11.19 -15.49 -10.81
C ILE A 265 11.09 -16.14 -12.17
N THR A 266 10.06 -16.97 -12.37
CA THR A 266 9.69 -17.53 -13.67
C THR A 266 8.63 -16.65 -14.31
N ILE A 267 8.81 -16.34 -15.59
CA ILE A 267 7.91 -15.49 -16.37
C ILE A 267 7.49 -16.28 -17.60
N THR A 268 6.19 -16.29 -17.89
CA THR A 268 5.62 -16.76 -19.16
C THR A 268 4.74 -15.68 -19.76
N SER A 269 4.79 -15.49 -21.07
CA SER A 269 4.00 -14.45 -21.71
C SER A 269 3.66 -14.78 -23.16
N THR A 270 2.57 -14.18 -23.65
CA THR A 270 2.14 -14.23 -25.06
C THR A 270 1.72 -12.82 -25.46
N GLY A 271 2.10 -12.37 -26.67
CA GLY A 271 1.75 -11.03 -27.17
C GLY A 271 2.43 -9.85 -26.46
N VAL A 272 3.25 -10.10 -25.43
CA VAL A 272 3.95 -9.05 -24.67
C VAL A 272 5.18 -8.53 -25.44
N ALA A 273 5.83 -9.38 -26.22
CA ALA A 273 7.06 -9.02 -26.96
C ALA A 273 6.83 -7.87 -27.94
N GLU A 274 5.69 -7.80 -28.57
CA GLU A 274 5.30 -6.75 -29.51
C GLU A 274 5.13 -5.41 -28.81
N ARG A 275 4.65 -5.41 -27.57
CA ARG A 275 4.42 -4.20 -26.77
C ARG A 275 5.69 -3.59 -26.22
N ILE A 276 6.60 -4.43 -25.69
CA ILE A 276 7.85 -3.95 -25.12
C ILE A 276 8.98 -3.82 -26.17
N GLY A 277 8.78 -4.37 -27.36
CA GLY A 277 9.75 -4.29 -28.43
C GLY A 277 10.24 -2.88 -28.77
N PRO A 278 9.38 -1.85 -28.79
CA PRO A 278 9.79 -0.47 -28.95
C PRO A 278 10.63 0.09 -27.79
N LEU A 279 10.55 -0.53 -26.60
CA LEU A 279 11.26 -0.09 -25.39
C LEU A 279 12.53 -0.90 -25.13
N LEU A 280 12.58 -2.15 -25.62
CA LEU A 280 13.68 -3.10 -25.43
C LEU A 280 14.12 -3.67 -26.78
N GLU A 281 15.23 -3.15 -27.29
CA GLU A 281 15.89 -3.69 -28.50
C GLU A 281 16.54 -5.05 -28.20
N GLU A 282 16.77 -5.85 -29.25
CA GLU A 282 17.58 -7.05 -29.12
C GLU A 282 19.05 -6.71 -28.79
N PRO A 283 19.73 -7.47 -27.93
CA PRO A 283 19.29 -8.77 -27.37
C PRO A 283 18.51 -8.68 -26.05
N TRP A 284 18.26 -7.48 -25.52
CA TRP A 284 17.65 -7.29 -24.21
C TRP A 284 16.23 -7.87 -24.11
N ARG A 285 15.45 -7.77 -25.19
CA ARG A 285 14.10 -8.35 -25.24
C ARG A 285 14.13 -9.88 -25.01
N THR A 286 14.99 -10.59 -25.76
CA THR A 286 15.19 -12.04 -25.60
C THR A 286 15.75 -12.39 -24.22
N LEU A 287 16.66 -11.57 -23.66
CA LEU A 287 17.20 -11.81 -22.32
C LEU A 287 16.15 -11.62 -21.21
N VAL A 288 15.16 -10.76 -21.40
CA VAL A 288 14.13 -10.51 -20.39
C VAL A 288 12.97 -11.49 -20.54
N LEU A 289 12.46 -11.70 -21.77
CA LEU A 289 11.28 -12.55 -22.02
C LEU A 289 11.63 -14.02 -22.24
N GLY A 290 12.86 -14.32 -22.63
CA GLY A 290 13.27 -15.64 -23.12
C GLY A 290 13.18 -15.77 -24.64
N ALA A 291 13.51 -16.95 -25.15
CA ALA A 291 13.37 -17.28 -26.56
C ALA A 291 11.90 -17.58 -26.90
N PRO A 292 11.44 -17.22 -28.11
CA PRO A 292 10.09 -17.53 -28.53
C PRO A 292 9.90 -19.05 -28.70
N GLY A 293 8.81 -19.55 -28.14
CA GLY A 293 8.33 -20.91 -28.37
C GLY A 293 7.66 -21.10 -29.75
N PRO A 294 7.37 -22.33 -30.14
CA PRO A 294 6.75 -22.63 -31.45
C PRO A 294 5.33 -22.08 -31.58
N ASP A 295 4.66 -21.80 -30.48
CA ASP A 295 3.31 -21.24 -30.39
C ASP A 295 3.30 -19.70 -30.23
N GLY A 296 4.49 -19.05 -30.31
CA GLY A 296 4.63 -17.61 -30.09
C GLY A 296 4.64 -17.19 -28.61
N SER A 297 4.61 -18.12 -27.68
CA SER A 297 4.79 -17.83 -26.25
C SER A 297 6.27 -17.59 -25.94
N PHE A 298 6.52 -16.88 -24.85
CA PHE A 298 7.85 -16.66 -24.30
C PHE A 298 7.89 -17.21 -22.88
N ALA A 299 9.00 -17.84 -22.52
CA ALA A 299 9.24 -18.31 -21.15
C ALA A 299 10.67 -18.00 -20.75
N ASN A 300 10.85 -17.45 -19.56
CA ASN A 300 12.16 -17.16 -18.99
C ASN A 300 12.17 -17.40 -17.50
N GLN A 301 13.36 -17.66 -16.97
CA GLN A 301 13.64 -17.70 -15.53
C GLN A 301 14.73 -16.68 -15.23
N LEU A 302 14.34 -15.68 -14.44
CA LEU A 302 15.26 -14.69 -13.91
C LEU A 302 15.80 -15.17 -12.57
N ASN A 303 17.11 -15.21 -12.43
CA ASN A 303 17.80 -15.59 -11.20
C ASN A 303 18.42 -14.35 -10.56
N PHE A 304 18.21 -14.21 -9.26
CA PHE A 304 18.75 -13.12 -8.44
C PHE A 304 19.87 -13.71 -7.59
N ARG A 305 21.09 -13.24 -7.79
CA ARG A 305 22.25 -13.74 -7.05
C ARG A 305 23.42 -12.76 -7.17
N ASP A 306 24.19 -12.64 -6.09
CA ASP A 306 25.45 -11.87 -6.04
C ASP A 306 25.27 -10.41 -6.52
N GLY A 307 24.11 -9.79 -6.17
CA GLY A 307 23.80 -8.43 -6.57
C GLY A 307 23.48 -8.24 -8.06
N ALA A 308 23.12 -9.31 -8.77
CA ALA A 308 22.77 -9.27 -10.17
C ALA A 308 21.45 -10.00 -10.47
N ILE A 309 20.75 -9.56 -11.52
CA ILE A 309 19.68 -10.30 -12.18
C ILE A 309 20.30 -11.00 -13.39
N LEU A 310 20.10 -12.31 -13.49
CA LEU A 310 20.60 -13.13 -14.57
C LEU A 310 19.45 -13.77 -15.34
N SER A 311 19.58 -13.77 -16.66
CA SER A 311 18.79 -14.62 -17.56
C SER A 311 19.69 -15.77 -18.02
N GLY A 312 19.40 -16.98 -17.52
CA GLY A 312 20.36 -18.08 -17.62
C GLY A 312 21.68 -17.75 -16.92
N LEU A 313 22.75 -17.60 -17.68
CA LEU A 313 24.09 -17.22 -17.18
C LEU A 313 24.46 -15.76 -17.52
N VAL A 314 23.61 -15.04 -18.21
CA VAL A 314 23.88 -13.68 -18.68
C VAL A 314 23.35 -12.65 -17.67
N PRO A 315 24.21 -11.79 -17.09
CA PRO A 315 23.74 -10.72 -16.24
C PRO A 315 23.04 -9.65 -17.11
N ILE A 316 21.79 -9.30 -16.72
CA ILE A 316 20.97 -8.30 -17.41
C ILE A 316 20.84 -7.00 -16.62
N ALA A 317 21.04 -7.05 -15.32
CA ALA A 317 21.07 -5.87 -14.47
C ALA A 317 21.92 -6.14 -13.22
N ALA A 318 22.50 -5.08 -12.66
CA ALA A 318 23.12 -5.10 -11.34
C ALA A 318 22.17 -4.44 -10.33
N ILE A 319 21.98 -5.10 -9.19
CA ILE A 319 21.21 -4.60 -8.04
C ILE A 319 22.15 -4.60 -6.85
N GLY A 320 22.50 -3.43 -6.33
CA GLY A 320 23.30 -3.34 -5.11
C GLY A 320 22.57 -3.93 -3.89
N PRO A 321 23.24 -3.97 -2.72
CA PRO A 321 22.58 -4.28 -1.46
C PRO A 321 21.41 -3.32 -1.22
N LEU A 322 20.35 -3.81 -0.58
CA LEU A 322 19.15 -3.01 -0.28
C LEU A 322 19.33 -2.14 0.98
N PHE A 323 20.36 -2.41 1.80
CA PHE A 323 20.75 -1.64 2.99
C PHE A 323 22.23 -1.81 3.29
#